data_b8174851818d0a2369fc866b6232bb17
#
_entry.id   b8174851818d0a2369fc866b6232bb17
#
_cell.length_a   1.000
_cell.length_b   1.000
_cell.length_c   1.000
_cell.angle_alpha   90.00
_cell.angle_beta   90.00
_cell.angle_gamma   90.00
#
_symmetry.space_group_name_H-M   'P 1'
#
loop_
_entity.id
_entity.type
_entity.pdbx_description
1 polymer ?
#
loop_
_entity_poly.entity_id
_entity_poly.type
_entity_poly.pdbx_seq_one_letter_code
_entity_poly.pdbx_strand_id
1 'polypeptide(L)'
;NIVDDHLMEISHVIRGEEWLPSLPLHYLLYRAFGWTDTQPEFAHLPLLLKPTGGGKLSKRDGDKMGFPVFPLYWVSPTGETAHGYREDGYFAEAFINMLALLGWNPGTEQEIFSMQELIDAFSLERVSKSGARFQPDKAKWFNAQYMHHKTDAELAEIYQPILREHGIEVSDSVAGFVAGIMKERATFASELWDLTSYFFVAPTEY
;
A
#
# COMPACT_ATOMS: atom_id res chain seq x y z
N ASN A 1 -2.60 -1.00 26.62
CA ASN A 1 -2.93 0.11 25.69
C ASN A 1 -3.46 1.35 26.43
N ILE A 2 -4.45 1.23 27.35
CA ILE A 2 -5.03 2.39 28.07
C ILE A 2 -3.95 3.23 28.80
N VAL A 3 -3.00 2.57 29.47
CA VAL A 3 -1.89 3.23 30.17
C VAL A 3 -0.96 3.92 29.15
N ASP A 4 -0.65 3.24 28.05
CA ASP A 4 0.21 3.78 27.00
C ASP A 4 -0.45 4.98 26.32
N ASP A 5 -1.73 4.85 25.95
CA ASP A 5 -2.50 5.93 25.33
C ASP A 5 -2.55 7.19 26.24
N HIS A 6 -2.74 7.00 27.54
CA HIS A 6 -2.74 8.10 28.51
C HIS A 6 -1.35 8.74 28.65
N LEU A 7 -0.30 7.93 28.88
CA LEU A 7 1.06 8.43 29.09
C LEU A 7 1.68 9.05 27.83
N MET A 8 1.26 8.61 26.65
CA MET A 8 1.69 9.15 25.36
C MET A 8 0.81 10.30 24.87
N GLU A 9 -0.18 10.72 25.65
CA GLU A 9 -1.10 11.81 25.32
C GLU A 9 -1.81 11.60 23.95
N ILE A 10 -2.24 10.36 23.68
CA ILE A 10 -2.92 10.01 22.43
C ILE A 10 -4.30 10.68 22.39
N SER A 11 -4.53 11.49 21.36
CA SER A 11 -5.81 12.20 21.16
C SER A 11 -6.88 11.34 20.47
N HIS A 12 -6.47 10.45 19.55
CA HIS A 12 -7.37 9.61 18.78
C HIS A 12 -6.82 8.19 18.69
N VAL A 13 -7.65 7.20 18.98
CA VAL A 13 -7.37 5.77 18.78
C VAL A 13 -8.13 5.32 17.55
N ILE A 14 -7.41 5.09 16.44
CA ILE A 14 -7.96 4.60 15.17
C ILE A 14 -7.59 3.12 15.04
N ARG A 15 -8.59 2.22 14.96
CA ARG A 15 -8.37 0.77 14.97
C ARG A 15 -9.48 0.02 14.22
N GLY A 16 -9.29 -1.27 13.96
CA GLY A 16 -10.32 -2.09 13.31
C GLY A 16 -11.57 -2.28 14.17
N GLU A 17 -12.73 -2.45 13.55
CA GLU A 17 -14.03 -2.60 14.21
C GLU A 17 -14.13 -3.87 15.05
N GLU A 18 -13.24 -4.86 14.89
CA GLU A 18 -13.14 -6.03 15.76
C GLU A 18 -12.84 -5.68 17.23
N TRP A 19 -12.37 -4.46 17.50
CA TRP A 19 -12.11 -3.94 18.83
C TRP A 19 -13.31 -3.23 19.45
N LEU A 20 -14.39 -3.04 18.70
CA LEU A 20 -15.60 -2.38 19.19
C LEU A 20 -16.19 -3.02 20.45
N PRO A 21 -16.26 -4.38 20.59
CA PRO A 21 -16.75 -5.02 21.80
C PRO A 21 -15.97 -4.70 23.07
N SER A 22 -14.69 -4.34 22.97
CA SER A 22 -13.84 -3.97 24.12
C SER A 22 -13.94 -2.49 24.51
N LEU A 23 -14.55 -1.65 23.67
CA LEU A 23 -14.65 -0.22 23.90
C LEU A 23 -15.31 0.14 25.24
N PRO A 24 -16.43 -0.47 25.68
CA PRO A 24 -17.02 -0.18 26.99
C PRO A 24 -16.05 -0.44 28.15
N LEU A 25 -15.23 -1.49 28.07
CA LEU A 25 -14.21 -1.80 29.08
C LEU A 25 -13.14 -0.70 29.12
N HIS A 26 -12.70 -0.18 27.96
CA HIS A 26 -11.74 0.91 27.90
C HIS A 26 -12.28 2.18 28.58
N TYR A 27 -13.53 2.55 28.33
CA TYR A 27 -14.19 3.67 29.03
C TYR A 27 -14.22 3.49 30.55
N LEU A 28 -14.54 2.28 31.02
CA LEU A 28 -14.56 1.96 32.45
C LEU A 28 -13.16 2.04 33.07
N LEU A 29 -12.10 1.63 32.35
CA LEU A 29 -10.72 1.74 32.81
C LEU A 29 -10.27 3.19 32.92
N TYR A 30 -10.52 4.04 31.90
CA TYR A 30 -10.23 5.47 31.99
C TYR A 30 -10.92 6.10 33.19
N ARG A 31 -12.19 5.75 33.44
CA ARG A 31 -12.93 6.24 34.61
C ARG A 31 -12.35 5.72 35.93
N ALA A 32 -11.98 4.44 35.99
CA ALA A 32 -11.42 3.83 37.19
C ALA A 32 -10.05 4.41 37.57
N PHE A 33 -9.24 4.79 36.58
CA PHE A 33 -7.95 5.44 36.79
C PHE A 33 -8.08 6.97 37.06
N GLY A 34 -9.27 7.55 36.95
CA GLY A 34 -9.47 8.99 37.09
C GLY A 34 -8.96 9.78 35.89
N TRP A 35 -8.85 9.18 34.72
CA TRP A 35 -8.28 9.75 33.47
C TRP A 35 -9.35 10.12 32.44
N THR A 36 -10.57 10.39 32.90
CA THR A 36 -11.69 10.72 32.00
C THR A 36 -11.40 11.93 31.09
N ASP A 37 -10.70 12.92 31.61
CA ASP A 37 -10.38 14.16 30.90
C ASP A 37 -9.29 14.00 29.84
N THR A 38 -8.55 12.90 29.91
CA THR A 38 -7.48 12.56 28.94
C THR A 38 -7.86 11.35 28.06
N GLN A 39 -9.13 10.93 28.14
CA GLN A 39 -9.60 9.83 27.31
C GLN A 39 -9.58 10.24 25.83
N PRO A 40 -8.95 9.41 24.95
CA PRO A 40 -8.93 9.68 23.52
C PRO A 40 -10.31 9.51 22.87
N GLU A 41 -10.50 10.13 21.74
CA GLU A 41 -11.59 9.77 20.83
C GLU A 41 -11.31 8.43 20.15
N PHE A 42 -12.36 7.66 19.89
CA PHE A 42 -12.22 6.34 19.28
C PHE A 42 -12.88 6.29 17.89
N ALA A 43 -12.10 5.92 16.89
CA ALA A 43 -12.58 5.66 15.54
C ALA A 43 -12.35 4.19 15.17
N HIS A 44 -13.39 3.54 14.63
CA HIS A 44 -13.32 2.13 14.23
C HIS A 44 -13.41 2.03 12.72
N LEU A 45 -12.32 1.53 12.09
CA LEU A 45 -12.25 1.27 10.66
C LEU A 45 -12.98 -0.02 10.32
N PRO A 46 -13.60 -0.10 9.12
CA PRO A 46 -14.26 -1.31 8.67
C PRO A 46 -13.27 -2.47 8.48
N LEU A 47 -13.79 -3.70 8.53
CA LEU A 47 -12.98 -4.89 8.21
C LEU A 47 -12.55 -4.89 6.75
N LEU A 48 -11.32 -5.35 6.49
CA LEU A 48 -10.90 -5.74 5.16
C LEU A 48 -11.46 -7.13 4.83
N LEU A 49 -12.21 -7.19 3.74
CA LEU A 49 -12.88 -8.42 3.30
C LEU A 49 -12.08 -9.10 2.19
N LYS A 50 -12.22 -10.41 2.10
CA LYS A 50 -11.60 -11.22 1.03
C LYS A 50 -12.02 -10.75 -0.36
N PRO A 51 -11.17 -10.92 -1.39
CA PRO A 51 -11.52 -10.63 -2.79
C PRO A 51 -12.75 -11.40 -3.24
N THR A 52 -12.84 -12.68 -2.85
CA THR A 52 -13.92 -13.59 -3.20
C THR A 52 -14.51 -14.24 -1.97
N GLY A 53 -15.80 -14.59 -2.03
CA GLY A 53 -16.50 -15.17 -0.89
C GLY A 53 -16.82 -14.13 0.19
N GLY A 54 -16.98 -14.61 1.42
CA GLY A 54 -17.29 -13.78 2.59
C GLY A 54 -16.19 -13.83 3.65
N GLY A 55 -16.27 -12.90 4.59
CA GLY A 55 -15.42 -12.88 5.78
C GLY A 55 -14.18 -12.00 5.69
N LYS A 56 -13.55 -11.81 6.84
CA LYS A 56 -12.36 -10.98 7.02
C LYS A 56 -11.17 -11.54 6.24
N LEU A 57 -10.42 -10.66 5.58
CA LEU A 57 -9.15 -10.99 4.97
C LEU A 57 -8.12 -11.33 6.07
N SER A 58 -7.45 -12.46 5.94
CA SER A 58 -6.40 -12.90 6.85
C SER A 58 -5.06 -12.99 6.14
N LYS A 59 -3.96 -13.01 6.92
CA LYS A 59 -2.60 -13.19 6.38
C LYS A 59 -2.47 -14.43 5.49
N ARG A 60 -3.11 -15.54 5.89
CA ARG A 60 -3.10 -16.80 5.13
C ARG A 60 -3.86 -16.75 3.81
N ASP A 61 -4.76 -15.78 3.66
CA ASP A 61 -5.51 -15.62 2.41
C ASP A 61 -4.62 -14.99 1.33
N GLY A 62 -3.71 -14.06 1.70
CA GLY A 62 -2.74 -13.50 0.79
C GLY A 62 -1.84 -14.55 0.15
N ASP A 63 -1.24 -15.41 0.96
CA ASP A 63 -0.38 -16.51 0.49
C ASP A 63 -1.12 -17.44 -0.49
N LYS A 64 -2.38 -17.77 -0.20
CA LYS A 64 -3.21 -18.64 -1.04
C LYS A 64 -3.65 -18.00 -2.35
N MET A 65 -3.82 -16.69 -2.34
CA MET A 65 -4.36 -15.92 -3.48
C MET A 65 -3.26 -15.21 -4.28
N GLY A 66 -1.99 -15.33 -3.86
CA GLY A 66 -0.82 -14.82 -4.57
C GLY A 66 -0.67 -13.31 -4.53
N PHE A 67 -1.01 -12.68 -3.41
CA PHE A 67 -0.74 -11.26 -3.18
C PHE A 67 -0.12 -11.01 -1.80
N PRO A 68 0.76 -10.01 -1.64
CA PRO A 68 1.39 -9.72 -0.36
C PRO A 68 0.38 -9.17 0.66
N VAL A 69 0.64 -9.41 1.93
CA VAL A 69 -0.17 -8.89 3.05
C VAL A 69 0.64 -7.87 3.88
N PHE A 70 1.96 -8.00 3.85
CA PHE A 70 2.86 -7.11 4.55
C PHE A 70 3.39 -6.01 3.62
N PRO A 71 3.65 -4.80 4.12
CA PRO A 71 4.28 -3.76 3.32
C PRO A 71 5.73 -4.11 2.93
N LEU A 72 6.45 -4.85 3.79
CA LEU A 72 7.85 -5.24 3.62
C LEU A 72 8.00 -6.75 3.79
N TYR A 73 9.09 -7.31 3.24
CA TYR A 73 9.49 -8.67 3.51
C TYR A 73 9.60 -8.92 5.02
N TRP A 74 9.02 -10.00 5.47
CA TRP A 74 8.96 -10.33 6.88
C TRP A 74 9.41 -11.77 7.12
N VAL A 75 10.17 -11.96 8.21
CA VAL A 75 10.60 -13.28 8.70
C VAL A 75 10.11 -13.46 10.12
N SER A 76 9.37 -14.53 10.38
CA SER A 76 8.93 -14.86 11.73
C SER A 76 10.11 -15.36 12.60
N PRO A 77 9.97 -15.31 13.93
CA PRO A 77 10.94 -15.93 14.83
C PRO A 77 11.13 -17.45 14.60
N THR A 78 10.17 -18.10 13.95
CA THR A 78 10.19 -19.52 13.59
C THR A 78 10.73 -19.78 12.19
N GLY A 79 11.14 -18.73 11.45
CA GLY A 79 11.72 -18.84 10.11
C GLY A 79 10.68 -18.84 8.96
N GLU A 80 9.39 -18.66 9.25
CA GLU A 80 8.41 -18.45 8.19
C GLU A 80 8.63 -17.09 7.52
N THR A 81 8.59 -17.06 6.21
CA THR A 81 8.80 -15.85 5.39
C THR A 81 7.49 -15.40 4.73
N ALA A 82 7.34 -14.10 4.56
CA ALA A 82 6.26 -13.52 3.76
C ALA A 82 6.82 -12.41 2.87
N HIS A 83 6.42 -12.40 1.62
CA HIS A 83 6.75 -11.33 0.69
C HIS A 83 6.03 -10.04 1.07
N GLY A 84 6.66 -8.91 0.78
CA GLY A 84 6.10 -7.58 1.00
C GLY A 84 5.72 -6.89 -0.30
N TYR A 85 4.83 -5.91 -0.21
CA TYR A 85 4.45 -5.09 -1.36
C TYR A 85 5.66 -4.40 -2.02
N ARG A 86 6.63 -3.95 -1.23
CA ARG A 86 7.86 -3.33 -1.75
C ARG A 86 8.68 -4.33 -2.57
N GLU A 87 8.87 -5.52 -2.07
CA GLU A 87 9.66 -6.58 -2.72
C GLU A 87 8.96 -7.13 -3.97
N ASP A 88 7.62 -7.05 -4.01
CA ASP A 88 6.82 -7.36 -5.19
C ASP A 88 6.78 -6.20 -6.22
N GLY A 89 7.49 -5.08 -5.93
CA GLY A 89 7.67 -3.97 -6.86
C GLY A 89 6.61 -2.88 -6.83
N TYR A 90 5.77 -2.86 -5.79
CA TYR A 90 4.81 -1.77 -5.61
C TYR A 90 5.50 -0.49 -5.15
N PHE A 91 5.15 0.64 -5.77
CA PHE A 91 5.57 1.96 -5.30
C PHE A 91 4.90 2.29 -3.97
N ALA A 92 5.64 2.96 -3.09
CA ALA A 92 5.13 3.35 -1.78
C ALA A 92 3.89 4.24 -1.89
N GLU A 93 3.88 5.17 -2.82
CA GLU A 93 2.78 6.10 -3.09
C GLU A 93 1.53 5.35 -3.58
N ALA A 94 1.71 4.38 -4.48
CA ALA A 94 0.63 3.53 -4.98
C ALA A 94 0.00 2.70 -3.85
N PHE A 95 0.84 2.13 -2.99
CA PHE A 95 0.40 1.35 -1.85
C PHE A 95 -0.38 2.19 -0.84
N ILE A 96 0.12 3.39 -0.51
CA ILE A 96 -0.56 4.32 0.41
C ILE A 96 -1.90 4.77 -0.16
N ASN A 97 -1.96 5.14 -1.44
CA ASN A 97 -3.20 5.56 -2.09
C ASN A 97 -4.24 4.42 -2.11
N MET A 98 -3.81 3.20 -2.43
CA MET A 98 -4.66 2.01 -2.37
C MET A 98 -5.22 1.80 -0.96
N LEU A 99 -4.36 1.87 0.07
CA LEU A 99 -4.79 1.70 1.46
C LEU A 99 -5.78 2.77 1.90
N ALA A 100 -5.57 4.03 1.51
CA ALA A 100 -6.47 5.13 1.84
C ALA A 100 -7.89 4.85 1.33
N LEU A 101 -8.03 4.37 0.10
CA LEU A 101 -9.34 4.08 -0.51
C LEU A 101 -9.94 2.73 -0.08
N LEU A 102 -9.23 1.93 0.71
CA LEU A 102 -9.72 0.67 1.28
C LEU A 102 -10.64 0.85 2.52
N GLY A 103 -11.40 1.85 2.60
CA GLY A 103 -12.33 2.06 3.72
C GLY A 103 -12.61 3.53 3.97
N TRP A 104 -12.12 4.37 3.10
CA TRP A 104 -12.39 5.79 3.07
C TRP A 104 -12.77 6.23 1.66
N ASN A 105 -13.53 7.33 1.54
CA ASN A 105 -13.94 7.88 0.26
C ASN A 105 -13.82 9.41 0.28
N PRO A 106 -13.11 10.03 -0.68
CA PRO A 106 -12.93 11.49 -0.74
C PRO A 106 -14.24 12.26 -1.01
N GLY A 107 -15.29 11.57 -1.46
CA GLY A 107 -16.54 12.18 -1.89
C GLY A 107 -16.47 12.79 -3.30
N THR A 108 -15.43 12.46 -4.05
CA THR A 108 -15.21 12.80 -5.46
C THR A 108 -14.95 11.53 -6.26
N GLU A 109 -14.84 11.66 -7.57
CA GLU A 109 -14.46 10.54 -8.46
C GLU A 109 -12.94 10.39 -8.61
N GLN A 110 -12.15 11.23 -7.94
CA GLN A 110 -10.70 11.14 -7.97
C GLN A 110 -10.23 9.86 -7.27
N GLU A 111 -9.36 9.11 -7.91
CA GLU A 111 -8.78 7.87 -7.38
C GLU A 111 -7.26 7.97 -7.15
N ILE A 112 -6.57 8.83 -7.89
CA ILE A 112 -5.11 9.01 -7.77
C ILE A 112 -4.82 10.30 -7.02
N PHE A 113 -4.06 10.19 -5.93
CA PHE A 113 -3.76 11.26 -5.00
C PHE A 113 -2.27 11.30 -4.69
N SER A 114 -1.69 12.47 -4.70
CA SER A 114 -0.43 12.69 -3.98
C SER A 114 -0.63 12.53 -2.47
N MET A 115 0.46 12.36 -1.72
CA MET A 115 0.39 12.32 -0.25
C MET A 115 -0.25 13.60 0.32
N GLN A 116 0.07 14.77 -0.24
CA GLN A 116 -0.48 16.04 0.24
C GLN A 116 -1.99 16.13 -0.03
N GLU A 117 -2.44 15.71 -1.21
CA GLU A 117 -3.88 15.67 -1.51
C GLU A 117 -4.64 14.70 -0.59
N LEU A 118 -4.03 13.54 -0.24
CA LEU A 118 -4.63 12.63 0.74
C LEU A 118 -4.74 13.27 2.13
N ILE A 119 -3.70 13.97 2.58
CA ILE A 119 -3.70 14.69 3.87
C ILE A 119 -4.79 15.77 3.88
N ASP A 120 -4.91 16.55 2.80
CA ASP A 120 -5.85 17.64 2.71
C ASP A 120 -7.31 17.17 2.59
N ALA A 121 -7.53 16.01 1.94
CA ALA A 121 -8.86 15.45 1.71
C ALA A 121 -9.36 14.57 2.86
N PHE A 122 -8.46 13.98 3.66
CA PHE A 122 -8.82 12.99 4.66
C PHE A 122 -9.69 13.57 5.78
N SER A 123 -10.77 12.86 6.09
CA SER A 123 -11.55 13.10 7.30
C SER A 123 -12.13 11.79 7.84
N LEU A 124 -12.25 11.67 9.16
CA LEU A 124 -12.79 10.49 9.83
C LEU A 124 -14.28 10.27 9.51
N GLU A 125 -15.03 11.34 9.25
CA GLU A 125 -16.46 11.29 8.92
C GLU A 125 -16.74 10.55 7.60
N ARG A 126 -15.75 10.51 6.72
CA ARG A 126 -15.83 9.83 5.41
C ARG A 126 -15.32 8.40 5.43
N VAL A 127 -14.93 7.89 6.59
CA VAL A 127 -14.60 6.47 6.75
C VAL A 127 -15.87 5.65 6.55
N SER A 128 -15.78 4.63 5.71
CA SER A 128 -16.89 3.75 5.36
C SER A 128 -17.38 2.98 6.59
N LYS A 129 -18.70 2.79 6.68
CA LYS A 129 -19.32 1.99 7.76
C LYS A 129 -19.43 0.49 7.42
N SER A 130 -19.12 0.13 6.20
CA SER A 130 -19.20 -1.25 5.71
C SER A 130 -17.80 -1.78 5.38
N GLY A 131 -17.59 -3.09 5.49
CA GLY A 131 -16.32 -3.72 5.16
C GLY A 131 -15.84 -3.40 3.75
N ALA A 132 -14.56 -3.10 3.62
CA ALA A 132 -13.91 -2.80 2.34
C ALA A 132 -13.36 -4.08 1.72
N ARG A 133 -13.80 -4.40 0.50
CA ARG A 133 -13.32 -5.58 -0.22
C ARG A 133 -11.96 -5.28 -0.86
N PHE A 134 -10.94 -6.04 -0.46
CA PHE A 134 -9.63 -5.97 -1.11
C PHE A 134 -9.71 -6.58 -2.52
N GLN A 135 -9.10 -5.92 -3.49
CA GLN A 135 -9.07 -6.34 -4.89
C GLN A 135 -7.61 -6.30 -5.39
N PRO A 136 -6.95 -7.46 -5.57
CA PRO A 136 -5.55 -7.50 -6.04
C PRO A 136 -5.34 -6.79 -7.38
N ASP A 137 -6.28 -6.93 -8.32
CA ASP A 137 -6.18 -6.27 -9.62
C ASP A 137 -6.26 -4.74 -9.51
N LYS A 138 -7.05 -4.22 -8.56
CA LYS A 138 -7.10 -2.79 -8.29
C LYS A 138 -5.79 -2.29 -7.67
N ALA A 139 -5.11 -3.11 -6.85
CA ALA A 139 -3.78 -2.80 -6.33
C ALA A 139 -2.75 -2.66 -7.47
N LYS A 140 -2.76 -3.59 -8.42
CA LYS A 140 -1.91 -3.53 -9.62
C LYS A 140 -2.24 -2.30 -10.48
N TRP A 141 -3.52 -2.01 -10.65
CA TRP A 141 -3.95 -0.82 -11.37
C TRP A 141 -3.41 0.47 -10.74
N PHE A 142 -3.48 0.61 -9.41
CA PHE A 142 -2.85 1.74 -8.73
C PHE A 142 -1.36 1.84 -9.07
N ASN A 143 -0.63 0.71 -8.98
CA ASN A 143 0.80 0.70 -9.27
C ASN A 143 1.10 1.15 -10.71
N ALA A 144 0.35 0.66 -11.68
CA ALA A 144 0.46 1.09 -13.07
C ALA A 144 0.20 2.60 -13.24
N GLN A 145 -0.82 3.17 -12.57
CA GLN A 145 -1.09 4.61 -12.64
C GLN A 145 0.09 5.44 -12.14
N TYR A 146 0.73 5.04 -11.04
CA TYR A 146 1.93 5.73 -10.54
C TYR A 146 3.14 5.53 -11.44
N MET A 147 3.31 4.35 -12.06
CA MET A 147 4.33 4.14 -13.10
C MET A 147 4.16 5.12 -14.27
N HIS A 148 2.93 5.26 -14.78
CA HIS A 148 2.62 6.14 -15.90
C HIS A 148 2.89 7.63 -15.62
N HIS A 149 2.78 8.06 -14.36
CA HIS A 149 3.04 9.44 -13.97
C HIS A 149 4.51 9.77 -13.73
N LYS A 150 5.40 8.75 -13.65
CA LYS A 150 6.82 8.99 -13.42
C LYS A 150 7.48 9.71 -14.60
N THR A 151 8.35 10.63 -14.27
CA THR A 151 9.21 11.34 -15.22
C THR A 151 10.31 10.43 -15.73
N ASP A 152 10.93 10.78 -16.86
CA ASP A 152 12.07 10.02 -17.39
C ASP A 152 13.24 9.97 -16.40
N ALA A 153 13.46 11.01 -15.59
CA ALA A 153 14.49 11.02 -14.56
C ALA A 153 14.21 9.98 -13.45
N GLU A 154 12.98 9.93 -12.93
CA GLU A 154 12.57 8.92 -11.93
C GLU A 154 12.60 7.51 -12.53
N LEU A 155 12.22 7.36 -13.79
CA LEU A 155 12.30 6.07 -14.49
C LEU A 155 13.75 5.63 -14.68
N ALA A 156 14.68 6.55 -14.94
CA ALA A 156 16.10 6.24 -15.02
C ALA A 156 16.63 5.67 -13.69
N GLU A 157 16.30 6.32 -12.56
CA GLU A 157 16.69 5.84 -11.23
C GLU A 157 16.19 4.41 -10.94
N ILE A 158 14.97 4.11 -11.37
CA ILE A 158 14.31 2.81 -11.19
C ILE A 158 14.91 1.76 -12.13
N TYR A 159 15.17 2.13 -13.39
CA TYR A 159 15.56 1.17 -14.42
C TYR A 159 17.06 0.89 -14.47
N GLN A 160 17.92 1.83 -14.08
CA GLN A 160 19.38 1.65 -14.04
C GLN A 160 19.86 0.42 -13.26
N PRO A 161 19.35 0.11 -12.05
CA PRO A 161 19.70 -1.13 -11.37
C PRO A 161 19.38 -2.38 -12.18
N ILE A 162 18.21 -2.42 -12.81
CA ILE A 162 17.76 -3.55 -13.64
C ILE A 162 18.66 -3.72 -14.86
N LEU A 163 19.02 -2.63 -15.54
CA LEU A 163 19.95 -2.66 -16.67
C LEU A 163 21.32 -3.20 -16.27
N ARG A 164 21.86 -2.79 -15.12
CA ARG A 164 23.14 -3.29 -14.61
C ARG A 164 23.10 -4.79 -14.28
N GLU A 165 22.00 -5.30 -13.76
CA GLU A 165 21.82 -6.75 -13.53
C GLU A 165 21.92 -7.55 -14.83
N HIS A 166 21.51 -6.94 -15.96
CA HIS A 166 21.63 -7.53 -17.30
C HIS A 166 22.93 -7.14 -18.03
N GLY A 167 23.89 -6.49 -17.35
CA GLY A 167 25.19 -6.12 -17.91
C GLY A 167 25.12 -4.96 -18.89
N ILE A 168 24.07 -4.16 -18.85
CA ILE A 168 23.88 -2.99 -19.71
C ILE A 168 24.31 -1.71 -18.97
N GLU A 169 25.23 -0.97 -19.58
CA GLU A 169 25.68 0.34 -19.08
C GLU A 169 25.29 1.43 -20.10
N VAL A 170 24.36 2.29 -19.69
CA VAL A 170 23.89 3.43 -20.49
C VAL A 170 23.74 4.66 -19.60
N SER A 171 23.64 5.85 -20.20
CA SER A 171 23.34 7.07 -19.45
C SER A 171 21.91 7.06 -18.89
N ASP A 172 21.68 7.84 -17.83
CA ASP A 172 20.35 8.01 -17.24
C ASP A 172 19.34 8.54 -18.28
N SER A 173 19.79 9.43 -19.17
CA SER A 173 18.97 9.95 -20.27
C SER A 173 18.47 8.83 -21.20
N VAL A 174 19.32 7.86 -21.53
CA VAL A 174 18.92 6.70 -22.38
C VAL A 174 18.00 5.77 -21.59
N ALA A 175 18.36 5.43 -20.36
CA ALA A 175 17.57 4.55 -19.52
C ALA A 175 16.16 5.12 -19.29
N GLY A 176 16.06 6.39 -18.91
CA GLY A 176 14.77 7.06 -18.69
C GLY A 176 13.92 7.17 -19.95
N PHE A 177 14.53 7.54 -21.08
CA PHE A 177 13.82 7.62 -22.37
C PHE A 177 13.25 6.27 -22.80
N VAL A 178 14.05 5.20 -22.73
CA VAL A 178 13.60 3.86 -23.13
C VAL A 178 12.50 3.34 -22.19
N ALA A 179 12.66 3.53 -20.89
CA ALA A 179 11.61 3.19 -19.91
C ALA A 179 10.34 4.04 -20.16
N GLY A 180 10.50 5.32 -20.47
CA GLY A 180 9.41 6.27 -20.73
C GLY A 180 8.55 5.88 -21.91
N ILE A 181 9.15 5.34 -23.00
CA ILE A 181 8.40 4.84 -24.16
C ILE A 181 7.49 3.66 -23.79
N MET A 182 7.91 2.83 -22.82
CA MET A 182 7.21 1.57 -22.51
C MET A 182 6.44 1.59 -21.19
N LYS A 183 6.54 2.65 -20.39
CA LYS A 183 5.89 2.73 -19.07
C LYS A 183 4.39 2.48 -19.10
N GLU A 184 3.71 2.87 -20.18
CA GLU A 184 2.26 2.65 -20.34
C GLU A 184 1.88 1.16 -20.46
N ARG A 185 2.85 0.28 -20.70
CA ARG A 185 2.67 -1.16 -20.81
C ARG A 185 3.15 -1.93 -19.58
N ALA A 186 3.82 -1.23 -18.66
CA ALA A 186 4.39 -1.81 -17.44
C ALA A 186 3.49 -1.55 -16.24
N THR A 187 3.23 -2.58 -15.47
CA THR A 187 2.63 -2.47 -14.13
C THR A 187 3.71 -2.35 -13.06
N PHE A 188 4.82 -3.07 -13.23
CA PHE A 188 5.95 -3.12 -12.32
C PHE A 188 7.25 -2.76 -13.02
N ALA A 189 8.18 -2.17 -12.31
CA ALA A 189 9.49 -1.82 -12.84
C ALA A 189 10.26 -3.04 -13.38
N SER A 190 10.09 -4.21 -12.77
CA SER A 190 10.70 -5.46 -13.21
C SER A 190 10.31 -5.87 -14.62
N GLU A 191 9.14 -5.46 -15.11
CA GLU A 191 8.66 -5.77 -16.45
C GLU A 191 9.36 -4.94 -17.55
N LEU A 192 10.04 -3.84 -17.15
CA LEU A 192 10.69 -2.94 -18.12
C LEU A 192 11.77 -3.65 -18.94
N TRP A 193 12.53 -4.59 -18.37
CA TRP A 193 13.52 -5.32 -19.13
C TRP A 193 12.91 -6.15 -20.25
N ASP A 194 11.89 -6.92 -19.94
CA ASP A 194 11.23 -7.77 -20.96
C ASP A 194 10.59 -6.93 -22.07
N LEU A 195 10.10 -5.74 -21.72
CA LEU A 195 9.48 -4.82 -22.66
C LEU A 195 10.48 -4.04 -23.52
N THR A 196 11.75 -3.92 -23.08
CA THR A 196 12.72 -3.00 -23.70
C THR A 196 14.07 -3.62 -24.04
N SER A 197 14.32 -4.89 -23.72
CA SER A 197 15.60 -5.55 -23.92
C SER A 197 16.10 -5.45 -25.36
N TYR A 198 15.20 -5.47 -26.35
CA TYR A 198 15.53 -5.33 -27.77
C TYR A 198 16.12 -3.97 -28.18
N PHE A 199 16.03 -2.93 -27.34
CA PHE A 199 16.74 -1.66 -27.54
C PHE A 199 18.24 -1.79 -27.25
N PHE A 200 18.64 -2.76 -26.43
CA PHE A 200 20.00 -2.92 -25.94
C PHE A 200 20.69 -4.18 -26.46
N VAL A 201 19.93 -5.22 -26.72
CA VAL A 201 20.44 -6.52 -27.17
C VAL A 201 19.72 -6.95 -28.42
N ALA A 202 20.48 -7.30 -29.46
CA ALA A 202 19.91 -7.83 -30.69
C ALA A 202 19.23 -9.20 -30.46
N PRO A 203 18.05 -9.44 -31.04
CA PRO A 203 17.41 -10.76 -30.94
C PRO A 203 18.33 -11.86 -31.51
N THR A 204 18.44 -12.96 -30.77
CA THR A 204 19.24 -14.13 -31.19
C THR A 204 18.44 -15.17 -31.99
N GLU A 205 17.11 -15.10 -31.88
CA GLU A 205 16.16 -15.94 -32.61
C GLU A 205 15.04 -15.08 -33.21
N TYR A 206 14.56 -15.47 -34.40
CA TYR A 206 13.48 -14.80 -35.14
C TYR A 206 12.32 -15.74 -35.36
#